data_67a90e1ca862dc3e557426e135ac78e2
#
_entry.id   67a90e1ca862dc3e557426e135ac78e2
#
_cell.length_a   1.000
_cell.length_b   1.000
_cell.length_c   1.000
_cell.angle_alpha   90.00
_cell.angle_beta   90.00
_cell.angle_gamma   90.00
#
_symmetry.space_group_name_H-M   'P 1'
#
loop_
_entity.id
_entity.type
_entity.pdbx_description
1 polymer ?
#
loop_
_entity_poly.entity_id
_entity_poly.type
_entity_poly.pdbx_seq_one_letter_code
_entity_poly.pdbx_strand_id
1 'polypeptide(L)'
;MIKNVLFVLLLMGALSGCENKEKESLRKQVDSLNLELERSHAMSETLVEVGTLMDSIDESRQLLRINMVEGTTYDDYAARMKDINDYIKQTQQKIESLERTAKSATSKSNQLSRAIASLRSDLESKTQEISLLQEQVEKYRNENQNLVTTVGLQEAEIADKQTQIDAKNQELAYIEARVQ
;
A
#
# COMPACT_ATOMS: atom_id res chain seq x y z
N MET A 1 33.14 70.75 30.87
CA MET A 1 33.48 69.95 29.66
C MET A 1 33.36 68.42 29.91
N ILE A 2 33.80 67.89 31.03
CA ILE A 2 33.78 66.43 31.32
C ILE A 2 32.36 65.81 31.39
N LYS A 3 31.36 66.57 31.87
CA LYS A 3 29.98 66.13 31.98
C LYS A 3 29.32 65.89 30.63
N ASN A 4 29.63 66.64 29.60
CA ASN A 4 29.09 66.49 28.30
C ASN A 4 29.75 65.36 27.51
N VAL A 5 31.01 65.03 27.76
CA VAL A 5 31.72 63.91 27.18
C VAL A 5 31.16 62.56 27.74
N LEU A 6 30.87 62.54 29.06
CA LEU A 6 30.28 61.36 29.70
C LEU A 6 28.86 61.06 29.18
N PHE A 7 28.07 62.10 28.88
CA PHE A 7 26.70 61.94 28.34
C PHE A 7 26.70 61.42 26.88
N VAL A 8 27.68 61.87 26.06
CA VAL A 8 27.83 61.38 24.67
C VAL A 8 28.30 59.92 24.64
N LEU A 9 29.20 59.48 25.58
CA LEU A 9 29.64 58.12 25.71
C LEU A 9 28.49 57.21 26.16
N LEU A 10 27.59 57.66 27.01
CA LEU A 10 26.41 56.89 27.47
C LEU A 10 25.37 56.74 26.40
N LEU A 11 25.18 57.73 25.51
CA LEU A 11 24.31 57.67 24.36
C LEU A 11 24.83 56.73 23.25
N MET A 12 26.15 56.68 23.03
CA MET A 12 26.72 55.70 22.06
C MET A 12 26.62 54.24 22.54
N GLY A 13 26.65 53.95 23.83
CA GLY A 13 26.46 52.60 24.37
C GLY A 13 25.03 52.08 24.24
N ALA A 14 24.03 52.97 24.23
CA ALA A 14 22.62 52.57 24.09
C ALA A 14 22.24 52.16 22.64
N LEU A 15 22.90 52.71 21.63
CA LEU A 15 22.67 52.43 20.22
C LEU A 15 23.22 51.06 19.80
N SER A 16 24.35 50.62 20.35
CA SER A 16 24.99 49.33 20.04
C SER A 16 24.21 48.13 20.60
N GLY A 17 23.42 48.31 21.66
CA GLY A 17 22.63 47.24 22.28
C GLY A 17 21.37 46.87 21.51
N CYS A 18 20.78 47.79 20.71
CA CYS A 18 19.61 47.55 19.88
C CYS A 18 19.95 46.78 18.61
N GLU A 19 21.07 47.10 17.95
CA GLU A 19 21.51 46.46 16.71
C GLU A 19 21.82 44.96 16.88
N ASN A 20 22.42 44.58 18.01
CA ASN A 20 22.71 43.18 18.30
C ASN A 20 21.45 42.37 18.59
N LYS A 21 20.45 42.93 19.27
CA LYS A 21 19.16 42.26 19.50
C LYS A 21 18.34 42.07 18.22
N GLU A 22 18.38 43.04 17.34
CA GLU A 22 17.69 42.97 16.04
C GLU A 22 18.35 41.92 15.12
N LYS A 23 19.66 41.88 15.05
CA LYS A 23 20.42 40.84 14.31
C LYS A 23 20.17 39.45 14.87
N GLU A 24 20.09 39.26 16.16
CA GLU A 24 19.77 37.99 16.78
C GLU A 24 18.32 37.56 16.52
N SER A 25 17.37 38.49 16.54
CA SER A 25 15.97 38.24 16.19
C SER A 25 15.82 37.82 14.72
N LEU A 26 16.50 38.53 13.81
CA LEU A 26 16.50 38.19 12.38
C LEU A 26 17.15 36.84 12.13
N ARG A 27 18.24 36.48 12.79
CA ARG A 27 18.84 35.13 12.70
C ARG A 27 17.86 34.05 13.14
N LYS A 28 17.19 34.21 14.27
CA LYS A 28 16.17 33.27 14.75
C LYS A 28 15.00 33.13 13.78
N GLN A 29 14.60 34.22 13.13
CA GLN A 29 13.57 34.18 12.10
C GLN A 29 14.05 33.42 10.85
N VAL A 30 15.28 33.67 10.39
CA VAL A 30 15.87 32.95 9.24
C VAL A 30 16.02 31.46 9.55
N ASP A 31 16.51 31.10 10.73
CA ASP A 31 16.64 29.70 11.17
C ASP A 31 15.26 29.01 11.24
N SER A 32 14.25 29.72 11.76
CA SER A 32 12.86 29.21 11.79
C SER A 32 12.29 29.00 10.40
N LEU A 33 12.51 29.95 9.49
CA LEU A 33 12.05 29.85 8.08
C LEU A 33 12.77 28.71 7.34
N ASN A 34 14.07 28.54 7.54
CA ASN A 34 14.83 27.45 6.95
C ASN A 34 14.29 26.09 7.42
N LEU A 35 14.04 25.94 8.72
CA LEU A 35 13.45 24.73 9.28
C LEU A 35 12.04 24.44 8.72
N GLU A 36 11.24 25.49 8.53
CA GLU A 36 9.90 25.35 7.93
C GLU A 36 9.99 24.96 6.45
N LEU A 37 10.97 25.50 5.72
CA LEU A 37 11.25 25.16 4.33
C LEU A 37 11.68 23.68 4.20
N GLU A 38 12.62 23.21 5.03
CA GLU A 38 13.06 21.81 5.06
C GLU A 38 11.89 20.87 5.38
N ARG A 39 11.04 21.23 6.33
CA ARG A 39 9.82 20.45 6.65
C ARG A 39 8.85 20.40 5.46
N SER A 40 8.68 21.54 4.78
CA SER A 40 7.82 21.61 3.59
C SER A 40 8.33 20.73 2.45
N HIS A 41 9.65 20.73 2.21
CA HIS A 41 10.28 19.83 1.24
C HIS A 41 10.09 18.37 1.61
N ALA A 42 10.39 17.97 2.84
CA ALA A 42 10.22 16.60 3.32
C ALA A 42 8.75 16.13 3.22
N MET A 43 7.79 17.02 3.49
CA MET A 43 6.37 16.70 3.29
C MET A 43 6.02 16.51 1.82
N SER A 44 6.55 17.35 0.93
CA SER A 44 6.33 17.22 -0.51
C SER A 44 6.90 15.91 -1.06
N GLU A 45 8.10 15.53 -0.66
CA GLU A 45 8.72 14.25 -1.02
C GLU A 45 7.87 13.07 -0.53
N THR A 46 7.42 13.11 0.73
CA THR A 46 6.58 12.04 1.29
C THR A 46 5.23 11.94 0.57
N LEU A 47 4.64 13.07 0.13
CA LEU A 47 3.42 13.05 -0.69
C LEU A 47 3.63 12.37 -2.03
N VAL A 48 4.76 12.63 -2.70
CA VAL A 48 5.13 11.95 -3.96
C VAL A 48 5.32 10.46 -3.73
N GLU A 49 6.02 10.06 -2.66
CA GLU A 49 6.19 8.65 -2.31
C GLU A 49 4.86 7.95 -2.04
N VAL A 50 3.93 8.60 -1.32
CA VAL A 50 2.58 8.06 -1.10
C VAL A 50 1.86 7.88 -2.43
N GLY A 51 1.93 8.86 -3.33
CA GLY A 51 1.37 8.74 -4.69
C GLY A 51 1.91 7.52 -5.42
N THR A 52 3.23 7.35 -5.46
CA THR A 52 3.88 6.19 -6.10
C THR A 52 3.45 4.86 -5.50
N LEU A 53 3.33 4.78 -4.18
CA LEU A 53 2.84 3.56 -3.50
C LEU A 53 1.37 3.27 -3.82
N MET A 54 0.53 4.30 -3.92
CA MET A 54 -0.88 4.16 -4.32
C MET A 54 -1.01 3.65 -5.76
N ASP A 55 -0.16 4.14 -6.68
CA ASP A 55 -0.10 3.66 -8.06
C ASP A 55 0.36 2.19 -8.11
N SER A 56 1.35 1.82 -7.28
CA SER A 56 1.82 0.43 -7.18
C SER A 56 0.74 -0.53 -6.66
N ILE A 57 -0.11 -0.07 -5.73
CA ILE A 57 -1.29 -0.83 -5.26
C ILE A 57 -2.27 -1.04 -6.43
N ASP A 58 -2.57 0.01 -7.21
CA ASP A 58 -3.50 -0.07 -8.32
C ASP A 58 -2.99 -0.97 -9.45
N GLU A 59 -1.73 -0.85 -9.82
CA GLU A 59 -1.09 -1.69 -10.83
C GLU A 59 -1.10 -3.17 -10.40
N SER A 60 -0.70 -3.46 -9.18
CA SER A 60 -0.70 -4.82 -8.64
C SER A 60 -2.11 -5.40 -8.57
N ARG A 61 -3.11 -4.59 -8.18
CA ARG A 61 -4.53 -4.98 -8.17
C ARG A 61 -5.04 -5.28 -9.58
N GLN A 62 -4.68 -4.46 -10.57
CA GLN A 62 -5.08 -4.68 -11.97
C GLN A 62 -4.46 -5.96 -12.51
N LEU A 63 -3.20 -6.23 -12.23
CA LEU A 63 -2.52 -7.47 -12.59
C LEU A 63 -3.18 -8.70 -11.94
N LEU A 64 -3.62 -8.62 -10.68
CA LEU A 64 -4.38 -9.69 -10.04
C LEU A 64 -5.67 -10.01 -10.80
N ARG A 65 -6.43 -9.00 -11.23
CA ARG A 65 -7.69 -9.18 -11.96
C ARG A 65 -7.48 -9.81 -13.33
N ILE A 66 -6.43 -9.43 -14.06
CA ILE A 66 -6.10 -9.95 -15.38
C ILE A 66 -5.66 -11.42 -15.26
N ASN A 67 -4.79 -11.71 -14.31
CA ASN A 67 -4.20 -13.03 -14.16
C ASN A 67 -5.18 -14.10 -13.64
N MET A 68 -6.26 -13.71 -12.97
CA MET A 68 -7.36 -14.63 -12.62
C MET A 68 -8.02 -15.25 -13.88
N VAL A 69 -7.89 -14.60 -15.03
CA VAL A 69 -8.46 -15.06 -16.33
C VAL A 69 -7.48 -15.94 -17.11
N GLU A 70 -6.16 -15.79 -16.89
CA GLU A 70 -5.10 -16.39 -17.72
C GLU A 70 -4.37 -17.61 -17.11
N GLY A 71 -4.89 -18.20 -16.02
CA GLY A 71 -4.32 -19.46 -15.48
C GLY A 71 -3.10 -19.25 -14.57
N THR A 72 -2.99 -18.12 -13.90
CA THR A 72 -1.99 -17.86 -12.84
C THR A 72 -2.12 -18.87 -11.71
N THR A 73 -1.01 -19.36 -11.20
CA THR A 73 -1.00 -20.27 -10.05
C THR A 73 -1.43 -19.54 -8.77
N TYR A 74 -1.96 -20.30 -7.81
CA TYR A 74 -2.30 -19.75 -6.49
C TYR A 74 -1.07 -19.14 -5.79
N ASP A 75 0.11 -19.71 -5.96
CA ASP A 75 1.35 -19.22 -5.36
C ASP A 75 1.75 -17.85 -5.92
N ASP A 76 1.59 -17.63 -7.22
CA ASP A 76 1.81 -16.33 -7.86
C ASP A 76 0.83 -15.28 -7.32
N TYR A 77 -0.43 -15.68 -7.13
CA TYR A 77 -1.45 -14.84 -6.53
C TYR A 77 -1.09 -14.47 -5.08
N ALA A 78 -0.68 -15.44 -4.26
CA ALA A 78 -0.32 -15.23 -2.87
C ALA A 78 0.90 -14.30 -2.74
N ALA A 79 1.90 -14.44 -3.62
CA ALA A 79 3.06 -13.56 -3.67
C ALA A 79 2.66 -12.10 -3.98
N ARG A 80 1.85 -11.88 -5.02
CA ARG A 80 1.35 -10.54 -5.38
C ARG A 80 0.49 -9.91 -4.29
N MET A 81 -0.33 -10.72 -3.64
CA MET A 81 -1.15 -10.24 -2.52
C MET A 81 -0.30 -9.80 -1.33
N LYS A 82 0.80 -10.48 -1.07
CA LYS A 82 1.79 -10.06 -0.08
C LYS A 82 2.40 -8.70 -0.45
N ASP A 83 2.81 -8.52 -1.71
CA ASP A 83 3.38 -7.25 -2.17
C ASP A 83 2.38 -6.09 -2.00
N ILE A 84 1.10 -6.30 -2.35
CA ILE A 84 0.04 -5.31 -2.14
C ILE A 84 -0.11 -4.96 -0.65
N ASN A 85 -0.13 -5.94 0.23
CA ASN A 85 -0.24 -5.71 1.66
C ASN A 85 0.97 -4.94 2.20
N ASP A 86 2.17 -5.20 1.69
CA ASP A 86 3.38 -4.46 2.05
C ASP A 86 3.30 -3.01 1.55
N TYR A 87 2.80 -2.74 0.34
CA TYR A 87 2.55 -1.38 -0.16
C TYR A 87 1.50 -0.64 0.67
N ILE A 88 0.39 -1.29 1.02
CA ILE A 88 -0.64 -0.71 1.90
C ILE A 88 -0.05 -0.31 3.24
N LYS A 89 0.73 -1.18 3.87
CA LYS A 89 1.38 -0.91 5.15
C LYS A 89 2.37 0.26 5.07
N GLN A 90 3.20 0.30 4.03
CA GLN A 90 4.13 1.41 3.80
C GLN A 90 3.38 2.72 3.58
N THR A 91 2.32 2.70 2.76
CA THR A 91 1.47 3.88 2.49
C THR A 91 0.85 4.41 3.78
N GLN A 92 0.31 3.53 4.63
CA GLN A 92 -0.26 3.90 5.91
C GLN A 92 0.77 4.57 6.82
N GLN A 93 1.97 4.01 6.94
CA GLN A 93 3.06 4.59 7.74
C GLN A 93 3.49 5.98 7.23
N LYS A 94 3.53 6.17 5.91
CA LYS A 94 3.85 7.46 5.29
C LYS A 94 2.76 8.50 5.54
N ILE A 95 1.48 8.14 5.41
CA ILE A 95 0.35 9.02 5.72
C ILE A 95 0.38 9.43 7.21
N GLU A 96 0.63 8.51 8.13
CA GLU A 96 0.77 8.82 9.56
C GLU A 96 1.95 9.75 9.84
N SER A 97 3.06 9.59 9.13
CA SER A 97 4.21 10.49 9.22
C SER A 97 3.87 11.90 8.73
N LEU A 98 3.16 12.01 7.59
CA LEU A 98 2.64 13.28 7.08
C LEU A 98 1.72 13.97 8.07
N GLU A 99 0.80 13.23 8.71
CA GLU A 99 -0.09 13.78 9.73
C GLU A 99 0.68 14.35 10.92
N ARG A 100 1.68 13.63 11.42
CA ARG A 100 2.52 14.08 12.54
C ARG A 100 3.27 15.35 12.15
N THR A 101 3.88 15.38 11.00
CA THR A 101 4.63 16.54 10.49
C THR A 101 3.72 17.74 10.26
N ALA A 102 2.54 17.53 9.68
CA ALA A 102 1.55 18.59 9.47
C ALA A 102 1.02 19.17 10.80
N LYS A 103 0.83 18.34 11.82
CA LYS A 103 0.41 18.81 13.18
C LYS A 103 1.50 19.61 13.89
N SER A 104 2.77 19.33 13.62
CA SER A 104 3.92 20.03 14.23
C SER A 104 4.34 21.28 13.46
N ALA A 105 3.85 21.49 12.25
CA ALA A 105 4.14 22.67 11.45
C ALA A 105 3.44 23.92 12.02
N THR A 106 4.14 25.04 12.02
CA THR A 106 3.64 26.33 12.54
C THR A 106 2.51 26.88 11.65
N SER A 107 2.58 26.60 10.34
CA SER A 107 1.57 26.94 9.35
C SER A 107 0.64 25.74 9.14
N LYS A 108 -0.56 25.78 9.72
CA LYS A 108 -1.61 24.77 9.47
C LYS A 108 -2.20 24.99 8.09
N SER A 109 -1.67 24.30 7.09
CA SER A 109 -2.25 24.30 5.74
C SER A 109 -3.52 23.44 5.70
N ASN A 110 -4.68 24.09 5.55
CA ASN A 110 -5.97 23.42 5.35
C ASN A 110 -5.99 22.55 4.06
N GLN A 111 -5.14 22.89 3.08
CA GLN A 111 -4.99 22.09 1.87
C GLN A 111 -4.27 20.79 2.15
N LEU A 112 -3.17 20.83 2.91
CA LEU A 112 -2.42 19.63 3.31
C LEU A 112 -3.27 18.69 4.14
N SER A 113 -4.02 19.20 5.12
CA SER A 113 -4.91 18.40 5.95
C SER A 113 -6.01 17.71 5.11
N ARG A 114 -6.55 18.40 4.10
CA ARG A 114 -7.53 17.81 3.15
C ARG A 114 -6.87 16.76 2.26
N ALA A 115 -5.67 17.01 1.74
CA ALA A 115 -4.94 16.02 0.94
C ALA A 115 -4.64 14.75 1.72
N ILE A 116 -4.20 14.87 2.97
CA ILE A 116 -3.96 13.73 3.87
C ILE A 116 -5.26 12.96 4.14
N ALA A 117 -6.36 13.65 4.39
CA ALA A 117 -7.66 13.00 4.60
C ALA A 117 -8.15 12.26 3.35
N SER A 118 -7.96 12.83 2.15
CA SER A 118 -8.27 12.17 0.88
C SER A 118 -7.43 10.92 0.68
N LEU A 119 -6.09 11.02 0.85
CA LEU A 119 -5.20 9.86 0.72
C LEU A 119 -5.56 8.72 1.68
N ARG A 120 -5.96 9.05 2.90
CA ARG A 120 -6.43 8.05 3.88
C ARG A 120 -7.70 7.36 3.41
N SER A 121 -8.69 8.13 2.95
CA SER A 121 -9.95 7.61 2.44
C SER A 121 -9.73 6.72 1.21
N ASP A 122 -8.87 7.15 0.30
CA ASP A 122 -8.53 6.40 -0.91
C ASP A 122 -7.82 5.08 -0.56
N LEU A 123 -6.88 5.10 0.39
CA LEU A 123 -6.20 3.90 0.87
C LEU A 123 -7.17 2.92 1.54
N GLU A 124 -8.11 3.41 2.33
CA GLU A 124 -9.15 2.59 2.97
C GLU A 124 -10.04 1.92 1.93
N SER A 125 -10.49 2.66 0.92
CA SER A 125 -11.28 2.11 -0.20
C SER A 125 -10.51 1.02 -0.95
N LYS A 126 -9.25 1.26 -1.29
CA LYS A 126 -8.39 0.26 -1.95
C LYS A 126 -8.18 -0.98 -1.09
N THR A 127 -7.99 -0.81 0.21
CA THR A 127 -7.83 -1.92 1.15
C THR A 127 -9.10 -2.79 1.21
N GLN A 128 -10.27 -2.19 1.22
CA GLN A 128 -11.56 -2.91 1.18
C GLN A 128 -11.73 -3.69 -0.13
N GLU A 129 -11.43 -3.08 -1.28
CA GLU A 129 -11.51 -3.77 -2.57
C GLU A 129 -10.55 -4.97 -2.65
N ILE A 130 -9.33 -4.83 -2.10
CA ILE A 130 -8.33 -5.90 -2.05
C ILE A 130 -8.82 -7.03 -1.14
N SER A 131 -9.43 -6.73 0.00
CA SER A 131 -10.02 -7.74 0.89
C SER A 131 -11.11 -8.56 0.18
N LEU A 132 -11.98 -7.91 -0.58
CA LEU A 132 -13.00 -8.59 -1.39
C LEU A 132 -12.38 -9.50 -2.47
N LEU A 133 -11.30 -9.05 -3.12
CA LEU A 133 -10.58 -9.88 -4.08
C LEU A 133 -9.95 -11.11 -3.42
N GLN A 134 -9.41 -10.96 -2.21
CA GLN A 134 -8.88 -12.09 -1.42
C GLN A 134 -9.95 -13.12 -1.13
N GLU A 135 -11.12 -12.70 -0.67
CA GLU A 135 -12.25 -13.59 -0.39
C GLU A 135 -12.68 -14.34 -1.66
N GLN A 136 -12.75 -13.67 -2.80
CA GLN A 136 -13.11 -14.28 -4.08
C GLN A 136 -12.10 -15.36 -4.49
N VAL A 137 -10.81 -15.10 -4.34
CA VAL A 137 -9.78 -16.07 -4.71
C VAL A 137 -9.79 -17.28 -3.79
N GLU A 138 -9.93 -17.09 -2.48
CA GLU A 138 -10.06 -18.22 -1.56
C GLU A 138 -11.31 -19.06 -1.88
N LYS A 139 -12.41 -18.43 -2.26
CA LYS A 139 -13.60 -19.15 -2.71
C LYS A 139 -13.33 -19.98 -3.97
N TYR A 140 -12.74 -19.38 -5.01
CA TYR A 140 -12.39 -20.10 -6.24
C TYR A 140 -11.38 -21.22 -6.00
N ARG A 141 -10.41 -21.02 -5.11
CA ARG A 141 -9.47 -22.07 -4.71
C ARG A 141 -10.18 -23.27 -4.10
N ASN A 142 -11.09 -23.03 -3.17
CA ASN A 142 -11.86 -24.09 -2.51
C ASN A 142 -12.77 -24.81 -3.51
N GLU A 143 -13.43 -24.09 -4.41
CA GLU A 143 -14.24 -24.65 -5.48
C GLU A 143 -13.39 -25.52 -6.43
N ASN A 144 -12.20 -25.04 -6.81
CA ASN A 144 -11.29 -25.78 -7.68
C ASN A 144 -10.79 -27.08 -7.02
N GLN A 145 -10.41 -27.01 -5.73
CA GLN A 145 -10.02 -28.22 -4.97
C GLN A 145 -11.15 -29.24 -4.89
N ASN A 146 -12.38 -28.80 -4.69
CA ASN A 146 -13.56 -29.68 -4.69
C ASN A 146 -13.80 -30.28 -6.06
N LEU A 147 -13.65 -29.51 -7.13
CA LEU A 147 -13.78 -30.01 -8.51
C LEU A 147 -12.70 -31.03 -8.84
N VAL A 148 -11.44 -30.79 -8.49
CA VAL A 148 -10.34 -31.75 -8.68
C VAL A 148 -10.63 -33.07 -7.95
N THR A 149 -11.11 -33.00 -6.72
CA THR A 149 -11.52 -34.19 -5.96
C THR A 149 -12.67 -34.92 -6.65
N THR A 150 -13.68 -34.20 -7.12
CA THR A 150 -14.83 -34.77 -7.83
C THR A 150 -14.42 -35.44 -9.13
N VAL A 151 -13.56 -34.78 -9.91
CA VAL A 151 -13.01 -35.36 -11.17
C VAL A 151 -12.25 -36.64 -10.87
N GLY A 152 -11.39 -36.65 -9.84
CA GLY A 152 -10.65 -37.86 -9.47
C GLY A 152 -11.56 -39.04 -9.04
N LEU A 153 -12.65 -38.77 -8.35
CA LEU A 153 -13.65 -39.78 -8.00
C LEU A 153 -14.38 -40.29 -9.24
N GLN A 154 -14.75 -39.42 -10.17
CA GLN A 154 -15.39 -39.81 -11.43
C GLN A 154 -14.46 -40.61 -12.34
N GLU A 155 -13.19 -40.26 -12.42
CA GLU A 155 -12.19 -41.05 -13.17
C GLU A 155 -12.04 -42.46 -12.58
N ALA A 156 -12.01 -42.60 -11.25
CA ALA A 156 -11.97 -43.89 -10.61
C ALA A 156 -13.23 -44.74 -10.89
N GLU A 157 -14.41 -44.09 -10.88
CA GLU A 157 -15.68 -44.77 -11.24
C GLU A 157 -15.72 -45.21 -12.71
N ILE A 158 -15.24 -44.37 -13.62
CA ILE A 158 -15.12 -44.71 -15.04
C ILE A 158 -14.21 -45.91 -15.26
N ALA A 159 -13.04 -45.94 -14.58
CA ALA A 159 -12.11 -47.07 -14.65
C ALA A 159 -12.74 -48.37 -14.16
N ASP A 160 -13.48 -48.32 -13.05
CA ASP A 160 -14.19 -49.48 -12.51
C ASP A 160 -15.27 -49.96 -13.49
N LYS A 161 -16.09 -49.06 -14.02
CA LYS A 161 -17.10 -49.39 -15.04
C LYS A 161 -16.49 -49.99 -16.29
N GLN A 162 -15.36 -49.46 -16.76
CA GLN A 162 -14.63 -50.02 -17.89
C GLN A 162 -14.19 -51.47 -17.63
N THR A 163 -13.66 -51.74 -16.44
CA THR A 163 -13.29 -53.09 -16.03
C THR A 163 -14.48 -54.03 -16.02
N GLN A 164 -15.63 -53.58 -15.52
CA GLN A 164 -16.87 -54.36 -15.53
C GLN A 164 -17.39 -54.66 -16.97
N ILE A 165 -17.30 -53.67 -17.85
CA ILE A 165 -17.66 -53.82 -19.25
C ILE A 165 -16.75 -54.85 -19.94
N ASP A 166 -15.46 -54.78 -19.74
CA ASP A 166 -14.49 -55.70 -20.30
C ASP A 166 -14.72 -57.13 -19.82
N ALA A 167 -15.02 -57.34 -18.54
CA ALA A 167 -15.39 -58.64 -18.00
C ALA A 167 -16.68 -59.21 -18.60
N LYS A 168 -17.70 -58.36 -18.77
CA LYS A 168 -18.96 -58.77 -19.45
C LYS A 168 -18.79 -59.06 -20.93
N ASN A 169 -17.95 -58.34 -21.61
CA ASN A 169 -17.65 -58.64 -23.00
C ASN A 169 -16.93 -59.97 -23.18
N GLN A 170 -16.03 -60.33 -22.25
CA GLN A 170 -15.37 -61.65 -22.20
C GLN A 170 -16.40 -62.78 -21.93
N GLU A 171 -17.31 -62.57 -20.98
CA GLU A 171 -18.39 -63.51 -20.68
C GLU A 171 -19.30 -63.72 -21.88
N LEU A 172 -19.70 -62.62 -22.57
CA LEU A 172 -20.50 -62.72 -23.80
C LEU A 172 -19.78 -63.50 -24.91
N ALA A 173 -18.51 -63.19 -25.17
CA ALA A 173 -17.71 -63.88 -26.18
C ALA A 173 -17.60 -65.42 -25.86
N TYR A 174 -17.46 -65.77 -24.56
CA TYR A 174 -17.48 -67.17 -24.13
C TYR A 174 -18.81 -67.87 -24.40
N ILE A 175 -19.94 -67.20 -24.11
CA ILE A 175 -21.28 -67.73 -24.34
C ILE A 175 -21.52 -67.93 -25.83
N GLU A 176 -21.19 -66.90 -26.67
CA GLU A 176 -21.35 -67.00 -28.11
C GLU A 176 -20.57 -68.14 -28.72
N ALA A 177 -19.32 -68.41 -28.29
CA ALA A 177 -18.51 -69.54 -28.73
C ALA A 177 -19.08 -70.91 -28.37
N ARG A 178 -19.98 -70.99 -27.40
CA ARG A 178 -20.63 -72.27 -26.96
C ARG A 178 -21.98 -72.52 -27.63
N VAL A 179 -22.58 -71.54 -28.25
CA VAL A 179 -23.89 -71.62 -28.88
C VAL A 179 -23.75 -71.95 -30.36
N GLN A 180 -22.55 -71.78 -30.96
CA GLN A 180 -22.17 -72.26 -32.28
C GLN A 180 -21.78 -73.77 -32.29
#